data_f2abff01b8f85332f077bf02859568ce
#
_entry.id   f2abff01b8f85332f077bf02859568ce
#
_cell.length_a   1.000
_cell.length_b   1.000
_cell.length_c   1.000
_cell.angle_alpha   90.00
_cell.angle_beta   90.00
_cell.angle_gamma   90.00
#
_symmetry.space_group_name_H-M   'P 1'
#
loop_
_entity.id
_entity.type
_entity.pdbx_description
1 polymer ?
#
loop_
_entity_poly.entity_id
_entity_poly.type
_entity_poly.pdbx_seq_one_letter_code
_entity_poly.pdbx_strand_id
1 'polypeptide(L)'
;MLTWVDGHPQDAVPVVDRGLQYGDGLFETVLIDRGQALAWDQHLARLRRGCRALRLPEPPIAALEADRDGLCAMGPAQAVLKIILTVGGEGRGYARPQPPTWRRILSLAPALEWPLAEYRDGIRVRWCRQLWFPDPALAGIKHLNRLTQVRARAEWDDPQIAEGLIRDADGSVVGGTMSNLFVVRDGALLTPGLRHCGVAGTLRARVMAAATAQGLPVRETALSVMDCLQADELFVCNAVRGIRPIRQLGARSFAAGLVTRALQREIGPPWPAPGHGAGW
;
A
#
# COMPACT_ATOMS: atom_id res chain seq x y z
N MET A 1 -9.18 -0.24 18.96
CA MET A 1 -7.80 -0.22 18.41
C MET A 1 -6.83 -0.46 19.56
N LEU A 2 -5.96 -1.46 19.44
CA LEU A 2 -4.88 -1.71 20.40
C LEU A 2 -3.63 -1.02 19.87
N THR A 3 -2.89 -0.30 20.72
CA THR A 3 -1.66 0.40 20.30
C THR A 3 -0.55 0.13 21.31
N TRP A 4 0.63 -0.20 20.78
CA TRP A 4 1.87 -0.36 21.54
C TRP A 4 2.93 0.58 21.00
N VAL A 5 3.69 1.18 21.91
CA VAL A 5 4.90 1.96 21.61
C VAL A 5 6.06 1.31 22.31
N ASP A 6 7.08 0.92 21.54
CA ASP A 6 8.30 0.25 22.04
C ASP A 6 8.02 -1.01 22.87
N GLY A 7 6.95 -1.76 22.52
CA GLY A 7 6.56 -3.01 23.19
C GLY A 7 5.64 -2.84 24.38
N HIS A 8 5.17 -1.64 24.67
CA HIS A 8 4.30 -1.37 25.82
C HIS A 8 2.97 -0.77 25.39
N PRO A 9 1.84 -1.14 26.02
CA PRO A 9 0.53 -0.52 25.78
C PRO A 9 0.61 1.00 26.03
N GLN A 10 0.53 1.77 24.97
CA GLN A 10 0.64 3.23 25.00
C GLN A 10 0.11 3.80 23.68
N ASP A 11 -0.49 5.00 23.71
CA ASP A 11 -1.04 5.69 22.55
C ASP A 11 -0.41 7.09 22.33
N ALA A 12 0.69 7.38 23.00
CA ALA A 12 1.40 8.64 22.93
C ALA A 12 2.89 8.44 22.56
N VAL A 13 3.43 9.42 21.87
CA VAL A 13 4.86 9.54 21.58
C VAL A 13 5.36 10.91 21.99
N PRO A 14 6.64 11.05 22.40
CA PRO A 14 7.22 12.34 22.73
C PRO A 14 7.12 13.32 21.55
N VAL A 15 6.85 14.59 21.83
CA VAL A 15 6.79 15.66 20.81
C VAL A 15 8.11 15.86 20.05
N VAL A 16 9.21 15.39 20.60
CA VAL A 16 10.54 15.40 19.96
C VAL A 16 10.77 14.24 18.99
N ASP A 17 9.80 13.34 18.82
CA ASP A 17 9.89 12.23 17.85
C ASP A 17 10.09 12.76 16.45
N ARG A 18 11.13 12.28 15.76
CA ARG A 18 11.50 12.79 14.43
C ARG A 18 10.52 12.37 13.34
N GLY A 19 9.81 11.25 13.54
CA GLY A 19 8.70 10.89 12.64
C GLY A 19 7.57 11.89 12.72
N LEU A 20 7.25 12.42 13.92
CA LEU A 20 6.26 13.47 14.11
C LEU A 20 6.76 14.80 13.52
N GLN A 21 8.00 15.22 13.79
CA GLN A 21 8.51 16.52 13.39
C GLN A 21 8.88 16.61 11.91
N TYR A 22 9.45 15.54 11.33
CA TYR A 22 10.05 15.58 9.99
C TYR A 22 9.57 14.47 9.06
N GLY A 23 8.74 13.54 9.54
CA GLY A 23 8.43 12.33 8.78
C GLY A 23 9.65 11.41 8.60
N ASP A 24 10.63 11.47 9.52
CA ASP A 24 11.85 10.66 9.47
C ASP A 24 11.56 9.24 9.91
N GLY A 25 11.03 8.44 8.97
CA GLY A 25 10.62 7.06 9.26
C GLY A 25 9.86 6.41 8.12
N LEU A 26 9.44 5.20 8.40
CA LEU A 26 8.78 4.27 7.48
C LEU A 26 7.49 3.74 8.10
N PHE A 27 6.60 3.20 7.28
CA PHE A 27 5.44 2.51 7.81
C PHE A 27 5.03 1.32 6.94
N GLU A 28 4.36 0.37 7.58
CA GLU A 28 3.73 -0.76 6.94
C GLU A 28 2.26 -0.85 7.32
N THR A 29 1.48 -1.53 6.49
CA THR A 29 0.09 -1.84 6.78
C THR A 29 -0.13 -3.28 6.34
N VAL A 30 -0.29 -4.15 7.32
CA VAL A 30 -0.31 -5.59 7.17
C VAL A 30 -1.69 -6.12 7.48
N LEU A 31 -2.18 -7.00 6.63
CA LEU A 31 -3.40 -7.70 6.87
C LEU A 31 -3.16 -8.86 7.84
N ILE A 32 -3.97 -8.96 8.87
CA ILE A 32 -4.00 -10.10 9.78
C ILE A 32 -5.21 -10.94 9.44
N ASP A 33 -5.00 -12.20 9.11
CA ASP A 33 -6.07 -13.18 8.92
C ASP A 33 -5.84 -14.38 9.82
N ARG A 34 -6.84 -14.77 10.59
CA ARG A 34 -6.76 -15.84 11.60
C ARG A 34 -5.56 -15.68 12.55
N GLY A 35 -5.28 -14.44 12.94
CA GLY A 35 -4.15 -14.10 13.80
C GLY A 35 -2.78 -14.11 13.10
N GLN A 36 -2.72 -14.44 11.80
CA GLN A 36 -1.48 -14.50 11.03
C GLN A 36 -1.26 -13.25 10.16
N ALA A 37 -0.07 -12.70 10.22
CA ALA A 37 0.32 -11.55 9.37
C ALA A 37 0.59 -12.02 7.94
N LEU A 38 -0.25 -11.60 6.99
CA LEU A 38 -0.13 -12.00 5.60
C LEU A 38 1.07 -11.33 4.92
N ALA A 39 1.83 -12.12 4.15
CA ALA A 39 3.01 -11.66 3.40
C ALA A 39 4.04 -10.91 4.27
N TRP A 40 4.19 -11.34 5.53
CA TRP A 40 5.05 -10.69 6.52
C TRP A 40 6.47 -10.46 6.02
N ASP A 41 7.12 -11.48 5.46
CA ASP A 41 8.48 -11.38 4.93
C ASP A 41 8.63 -10.32 3.84
N GLN A 42 7.60 -10.15 3.00
CA GLN A 42 7.59 -9.13 1.95
C GLN A 42 7.47 -7.71 2.54
N HIS A 43 6.70 -7.55 3.62
CA HIS A 43 6.62 -6.30 4.38
C HIS A 43 7.96 -5.98 5.04
N LEU A 44 8.60 -6.94 5.68
CA LEU A 44 9.94 -6.77 6.27
C LEU A 44 11.00 -6.46 5.21
N ALA A 45 10.96 -7.14 4.07
CA ALA A 45 11.87 -6.87 2.96
C ALA A 45 11.73 -5.43 2.44
N ARG A 46 10.48 -4.91 2.34
CA ARG A 46 10.25 -3.52 1.96
C ARG A 46 10.72 -2.55 3.04
N LEU A 47 10.50 -2.85 4.30
CA LEU A 47 10.97 -2.05 5.42
C LEU A 47 12.50 -1.94 5.41
N ARG A 48 13.22 -3.06 5.21
CA ARG A 48 14.69 -3.08 5.05
C ARG A 48 15.15 -2.22 3.86
N ARG A 49 14.48 -2.32 2.71
CA ARG A 49 14.81 -1.44 1.57
C ARG A 49 14.63 0.03 1.91
N GLY A 50 13.55 0.37 2.64
CA GLY A 50 13.31 1.72 3.11
C GLY A 50 14.40 2.22 4.07
N CYS A 51 14.82 1.38 5.01
CA CYS A 51 15.92 1.72 5.92
C CYS A 51 17.21 2.04 5.16
N ARG A 52 17.58 1.19 4.19
CA ARG A 52 18.77 1.46 3.35
C ARG A 52 18.64 2.77 2.57
N ALA A 53 17.49 3.02 1.93
CA ALA A 53 17.26 4.25 1.16
C ALA A 53 17.35 5.51 2.05
N LEU A 54 16.84 5.44 3.27
CA LEU A 54 16.91 6.54 4.24
C LEU A 54 18.23 6.57 5.03
N ARG A 55 19.19 5.67 4.75
CA ARG A 55 20.46 5.52 5.49
C ARG A 55 20.21 5.33 6.99
N LEU A 56 19.25 4.48 7.32
CA LEU A 56 18.90 4.08 8.69
C LEU A 56 19.50 2.71 9.00
N PRO A 57 19.71 2.37 10.27
CA PRO A 57 20.11 1.03 10.69
C PRO A 57 19.10 -0.02 10.19
N GLU A 58 19.49 -1.29 10.26
CA GLU A 58 18.54 -2.40 10.06
C GLU A 58 17.35 -2.25 11.04
N PRO A 59 16.12 -2.51 10.57
CA PRO A 59 14.95 -2.44 11.43
C PRO A 59 15.04 -3.52 12.53
N PRO A 60 14.52 -3.26 13.74
CA PRO A 60 14.60 -4.18 14.87
C PRO A 60 13.58 -5.33 14.71
N ILE A 61 13.86 -6.26 13.80
CA ILE A 61 12.90 -7.29 13.34
C ILE A 61 12.37 -8.12 14.50
N ALA A 62 13.25 -8.66 15.37
CA ALA A 62 12.82 -9.50 16.47
C ALA A 62 11.84 -8.77 17.42
N ALA A 63 12.10 -7.48 17.68
CA ALA A 63 11.19 -6.67 18.49
C ALA A 63 9.86 -6.38 17.78
N LEU A 64 9.87 -6.14 16.44
CA LEU A 64 8.66 -5.98 15.66
C LEU A 64 7.81 -7.26 15.61
N GLU A 65 8.45 -8.42 15.56
CA GLU A 65 7.77 -9.72 15.61
C GLU A 65 7.15 -9.98 16.98
N ALA A 66 7.87 -9.72 18.05
CA ALA A 66 7.34 -9.85 19.41
C ALA A 66 6.15 -8.90 19.65
N ASP A 67 6.26 -7.64 19.21
CA ASP A 67 5.17 -6.65 19.32
C ASP A 67 3.94 -7.08 18.49
N ARG A 68 4.15 -7.58 17.26
CA ARG A 68 3.08 -8.12 16.39
C ARG A 68 2.38 -9.29 17.07
N ASP A 69 3.13 -10.26 17.54
CA ASP A 69 2.57 -11.49 18.12
C ASP A 69 1.78 -11.19 19.40
N GLY A 70 2.31 -10.31 20.25
CA GLY A 70 1.60 -9.84 21.43
C GLY A 70 0.28 -9.12 21.11
N LEU A 71 0.27 -8.24 20.10
CA LEU A 71 -0.95 -7.57 19.67
C LEU A 71 -1.95 -8.53 19.02
N CYS A 72 -1.48 -9.46 18.17
CA CYS A 72 -2.34 -10.43 17.51
C CYS A 72 -2.98 -11.41 18.51
N ALA A 73 -2.28 -11.78 19.59
CA ALA A 73 -2.82 -12.63 20.64
C ALA A 73 -3.97 -11.98 21.43
N MET A 74 -4.01 -10.65 21.48
CA MET A 74 -5.04 -9.89 22.21
C MET A 74 -6.14 -9.35 21.29
N GLY A 75 -5.92 -9.33 19.99
CA GLY A 75 -6.80 -8.69 19.03
C GLY A 75 -7.74 -9.65 18.31
N PRO A 76 -8.59 -9.12 17.40
CA PRO A 76 -9.47 -9.95 16.60
C PRO A 76 -8.67 -10.77 15.58
N ALA A 77 -9.21 -11.94 15.22
CA ALA A 77 -8.60 -12.85 14.25
C ALA A 77 -8.42 -12.21 12.85
N GLN A 78 -9.29 -11.24 12.51
CA GLN A 78 -9.21 -10.44 11.30
C GLN A 78 -8.98 -8.99 11.66
N ALA A 79 -7.81 -8.46 11.29
CA ALA A 79 -7.37 -7.13 11.69
C ALA A 79 -6.45 -6.49 10.64
N VAL A 80 -6.23 -5.22 10.81
CA VAL A 80 -5.18 -4.47 10.10
C VAL A 80 -4.14 -4.01 11.12
N LEU A 81 -2.92 -4.48 10.96
CA LEU A 81 -1.78 -4.04 11.73
C LEU A 81 -1.07 -2.90 10.99
N LYS A 82 -1.02 -1.74 11.59
CA LYS A 82 -0.20 -0.61 11.14
C LYS A 82 1.09 -0.58 11.97
N ILE A 83 2.22 -0.57 11.29
CA ILE A 83 3.55 -0.43 11.89
C ILE A 83 4.08 0.92 11.45
N ILE A 84 4.51 1.74 12.40
CA ILE A 84 5.27 2.96 12.15
C ILE A 84 6.62 2.80 12.83
N LEU A 85 7.68 3.03 12.09
CA LEU A 85 9.04 2.97 12.55
C LEU A 85 9.70 4.32 12.33
N THR A 86 10.01 5.03 13.44
CA THR A 86 10.63 6.35 13.39
C THR A 86 12.02 6.33 13.99
N VAL A 87 12.83 7.32 13.67
CA VAL A 87 14.05 7.58 14.42
C VAL A 87 13.67 8.33 15.69
N GLY A 88 13.73 7.63 16.82
CA GLY A 88 13.53 8.26 18.11
C GLY A 88 14.75 9.07 18.57
N GLY A 89 14.58 9.83 19.62
CA GLY A 89 15.65 10.55 20.29
C GLY A 89 15.72 12.05 19.97
N GLU A 90 16.49 12.73 20.82
CA GLU A 90 16.69 14.17 20.73
C GLU A 90 17.83 14.48 19.76
N GLY A 91 17.54 15.22 18.72
CA GLY A 91 18.51 15.77 17.78
C GLY A 91 18.23 17.24 17.56
N ARG A 92 19.26 18.03 17.26
CA ARG A 92 19.06 19.43 16.86
C ARG A 92 18.93 19.55 15.36
N GLY A 93 17.81 20.14 14.92
CA GLY A 93 17.52 20.33 13.51
C GLY A 93 17.42 18.99 12.77
N TYR A 94 18.02 18.90 11.58
CA TYR A 94 17.91 17.70 10.73
C TYR A 94 18.94 16.61 11.05
N ALA A 95 19.95 16.88 11.88
CA ALA A 95 20.91 15.87 12.29
C ALA A 95 20.23 14.81 13.15
N ARG A 96 20.46 13.53 12.80
CA ARG A 96 19.98 12.40 13.61
C ARG A 96 20.86 12.19 14.82
N PRO A 97 20.31 11.74 15.97
CA PRO A 97 21.11 11.34 17.11
C PRO A 97 22.05 10.18 16.73
N GLN A 98 23.18 10.09 17.42
CA GLN A 98 24.17 9.03 17.21
C GLN A 98 24.43 8.28 18.53
N PRO A 99 24.19 6.97 18.57
CA PRO A 99 23.56 6.14 17.54
C PRO A 99 22.08 6.46 17.39
N PRO A 100 21.49 6.28 16.18
CA PRO A 100 20.05 6.43 16.01
C PRO A 100 19.33 5.29 16.74
N THR A 101 18.29 5.64 17.47
CA THR A 101 17.43 4.68 18.16
C THR A 101 16.08 4.56 17.44
N TRP A 102 15.55 3.34 17.44
CA TRP A 102 14.24 3.10 16.85
C TRP A 102 13.12 3.37 17.85
N ARG A 103 12.07 4.02 17.36
CA ARG A 103 10.76 3.98 17.98
C ARG A 103 9.83 3.14 17.13
N ARG A 104 9.20 2.17 17.76
CA ARG A 104 8.22 1.27 17.13
C ARG A 104 6.84 1.62 17.63
N ILE A 105 5.93 1.93 16.71
CA ILE A 105 4.52 2.18 17.02
C ILE A 105 3.72 1.17 16.22
N LEU A 106 3.05 0.24 16.90
CA LEU A 106 2.22 -0.77 16.30
C LEU A 106 0.77 -0.56 16.74
N SER A 107 -0.14 -0.46 15.79
CA SER A 107 -1.57 -0.33 16.07
C SER A 107 -2.33 -1.42 15.34
N LEU A 108 -3.13 -2.17 16.10
CA LEU A 108 -4.01 -3.22 15.59
C LEU A 108 -5.47 -2.76 15.68
N ALA A 109 -6.14 -2.70 14.55
CA ALA A 109 -7.56 -2.36 14.44
C ALA A 109 -8.33 -3.52 13.80
N PRO A 110 -9.61 -3.74 14.15
CA PRO A 110 -10.46 -4.68 13.42
C PRO A 110 -10.43 -4.38 11.92
N ALA A 111 -10.48 -5.43 11.13
CA ALA A 111 -10.64 -5.26 9.70
C ALA A 111 -11.97 -4.59 9.38
N LEU A 112 -11.96 -3.73 8.37
CA LEU A 112 -13.21 -3.21 7.82
C LEU A 112 -13.77 -4.23 6.84
N GLU A 113 -15.08 -4.41 6.86
CA GLU A 113 -15.77 -5.14 5.81
C GLU A 113 -15.76 -4.31 4.53
N TRP A 114 -15.38 -4.94 3.43
CA TRP A 114 -15.41 -4.30 2.13
C TRP A 114 -16.60 -4.83 1.32
N PRO A 115 -17.35 -3.95 0.64
CA PRO A 115 -18.45 -4.39 -0.20
C PRO A 115 -17.97 -5.37 -1.27
N LEU A 116 -18.56 -6.58 -1.31
CA LEU A 116 -18.23 -7.58 -2.33
C LEU A 116 -18.41 -7.05 -3.76
N ALA A 117 -19.33 -6.10 -3.94
CA ALA A 117 -19.54 -5.41 -5.20
C ALA A 117 -18.27 -4.69 -5.72
N GLU A 118 -17.41 -4.16 -4.83
CA GLU A 118 -16.15 -3.55 -5.25
C GLU A 118 -15.21 -4.54 -5.94
N TYR A 119 -15.28 -5.82 -5.57
CA TYR A 119 -14.45 -6.88 -6.14
C TYR A 119 -15.11 -7.51 -7.36
N ARG A 120 -16.45 -7.66 -7.35
CA ARG A 120 -17.21 -8.26 -8.44
C ARG A 120 -17.43 -7.26 -9.57
N ASP A 121 -17.94 -6.08 -9.26
CA ASP A 121 -18.41 -5.11 -10.26
C ASP A 121 -17.36 -4.01 -10.52
N GLY A 122 -16.40 -3.89 -9.61
CA GLY A 122 -15.34 -2.89 -9.68
C GLY A 122 -15.72 -1.54 -9.06
N ILE A 123 -14.74 -0.68 -8.95
CA ILE A 123 -14.80 0.64 -8.30
C ILE A 123 -14.84 1.79 -9.30
N ARG A 124 -15.40 2.93 -8.86
CA ARG A 124 -15.26 4.20 -9.57
C ARG A 124 -14.00 4.91 -9.10
N VAL A 125 -13.25 5.43 -10.06
CA VAL A 125 -11.97 6.11 -9.84
C VAL A 125 -11.96 7.45 -10.57
N ARG A 126 -11.24 8.42 -10.04
CA ARG A 126 -11.05 9.73 -10.68
C ARG A 126 -9.57 10.03 -10.95
N TRP A 127 -9.31 11.00 -11.79
CA TRP A 127 -8.00 11.64 -11.89
C TRP A 127 -7.84 12.68 -10.78
N CYS A 128 -6.69 12.65 -10.08
CA CYS A 128 -6.32 13.70 -9.15
C CYS A 128 -5.67 14.89 -9.89
N ARG A 129 -5.92 16.09 -9.40
CA ARG A 129 -5.19 17.31 -9.81
C ARG A 129 -3.82 17.38 -9.14
N GLN A 130 -3.71 16.89 -7.89
CA GLN A 130 -2.46 16.79 -7.17
C GLN A 130 -1.48 15.91 -7.97
N LEU A 131 -0.27 16.42 -8.19
CA LEU A 131 0.81 15.68 -8.82
C LEU A 131 1.70 15.03 -7.76
N TRP A 132 2.36 13.94 -8.15
CA TRP A 132 3.41 13.32 -7.38
C TRP A 132 4.76 13.80 -7.91
N PHE A 133 5.42 14.63 -7.15
CA PHE A 133 6.71 15.17 -7.55
C PHE A 133 7.79 14.08 -7.48
N PRO A 134 8.70 14.03 -8.48
CA PRO A 134 9.77 13.07 -8.49
C PRO A 134 10.73 13.24 -7.31
N ASP A 135 11.04 12.16 -6.64
CA ASP A 135 12.13 12.03 -5.68
C ASP A 135 12.72 10.62 -5.82
N PRO A 136 13.73 10.44 -6.69
CA PRO A 136 14.34 9.12 -6.93
C PRO A 136 14.92 8.47 -5.66
N ALA A 137 15.35 9.27 -4.68
CA ALA A 137 15.87 8.75 -3.42
C ALA A 137 14.79 8.10 -2.55
N LEU A 138 13.53 8.54 -2.69
CA LEU A 138 12.37 8.03 -1.97
C LEU A 138 11.47 7.13 -2.83
N ALA A 139 11.82 6.93 -4.09
CA ALA A 139 11.03 6.13 -5.02
C ALA A 139 10.93 4.67 -4.57
N GLY A 140 9.72 4.13 -4.61
CA GLY A 140 9.42 2.74 -4.24
C GLY A 140 9.33 2.46 -2.74
N ILE A 141 9.81 3.34 -1.86
CA ILE A 141 9.75 3.14 -0.41
C ILE A 141 8.47 3.70 0.23
N LYS A 142 8.10 3.11 1.37
CA LYS A 142 6.88 3.50 2.09
C LYS A 142 7.24 4.37 3.30
N HIS A 143 7.78 5.59 3.01
CA HIS A 143 8.18 6.58 4.02
C HIS A 143 6.99 7.34 4.61
N LEU A 144 7.17 8.07 5.71
CA LEU A 144 6.09 8.77 6.43
C LEU A 144 5.60 10.06 5.74
N ASN A 145 6.37 10.64 4.82
CA ASN A 145 5.98 11.88 4.13
C ASN A 145 4.87 11.57 3.11
N ARG A 146 3.60 11.63 3.55
CA ARG A 146 2.40 11.28 2.76
C ARG A 146 1.48 12.48 2.46
N LEU A 147 1.99 13.71 2.59
CA LEU A 147 1.18 14.91 2.35
C LEU A 147 0.62 14.95 0.91
N THR A 148 1.38 14.48 -0.08
CA THR A 148 0.90 14.35 -1.46
C THR A 148 -0.37 13.50 -1.54
N GLN A 149 -0.40 12.34 -0.89
CA GLN A 149 -1.57 11.45 -0.88
C GLN A 149 -2.74 12.05 -0.09
N VAL A 150 -2.45 12.72 1.02
CA VAL A 150 -3.47 13.43 1.83
C VAL A 150 -4.14 14.51 0.99
N ARG A 151 -3.35 15.35 0.31
CA ARG A 151 -3.88 16.41 -0.57
C ARG A 151 -4.65 15.86 -1.75
N ALA A 152 -4.16 14.79 -2.37
CA ALA A 152 -4.87 14.13 -3.46
C ALA A 152 -6.21 13.56 -2.97
N ARG A 153 -6.24 12.88 -1.81
CA ARG A 153 -7.48 12.31 -1.25
C ARG A 153 -8.49 13.38 -0.86
N ALA A 154 -8.03 14.57 -0.45
CA ALA A 154 -8.89 15.70 -0.08
C ALA A 154 -9.59 16.36 -1.30
N GLU A 155 -9.36 15.89 -2.53
CA GLU A 155 -10.00 16.47 -3.71
C GLU A 155 -11.45 16.03 -3.92
N TRP A 156 -11.97 15.07 -3.16
CA TRP A 156 -13.35 14.59 -3.31
C TRP A 156 -13.94 14.08 -2.00
N ASP A 157 -15.26 14.31 -1.87
CA ASP A 157 -16.09 13.82 -0.78
C ASP A 157 -17.19 12.86 -1.28
N ASP A 158 -17.28 12.61 -2.60
CA ASP A 158 -18.22 11.66 -3.19
C ASP A 158 -17.88 10.23 -2.71
N PRO A 159 -18.76 9.58 -1.91
CA PRO A 159 -18.53 8.24 -1.38
C PRO A 159 -18.51 7.15 -2.47
N GLN A 160 -19.01 7.45 -3.66
CA GLN A 160 -18.97 6.53 -4.79
C GLN A 160 -17.60 6.46 -5.46
N ILE A 161 -16.72 7.44 -5.22
CA ILE A 161 -15.35 7.46 -5.74
C ILE A 161 -14.44 6.78 -4.71
N ALA A 162 -14.04 5.56 -5.01
CA ALA A 162 -13.28 4.73 -4.07
C ALA A 162 -11.77 5.01 -4.09
N GLU A 163 -11.25 5.62 -5.18
CA GLU A 163 -9.81 5.89 -5.34
C GLU A 163 -9.57 7.04 -6.33
N GLY A 164 -8.40 7.70 -6.20
CA GLY A 164 -7.92 8.71 -7.13
C GLY A 164 -6.57 8.35 -7.71
N LEU A 165 -6.40 8.41 -9.03
CA LEU A 165 -5.13 8.19 -9.70
C LEU A 165 -4.31 9.49 -9.76
N ILE A 166 -3.03 9.37 -9.39
CA ILE A 166 -2.07 10.48 -9.34
C ILE A 166 -1.08 10.32 -10.49
N ARG A 167 -0.76 11.42 -11.16
CA ARG A 167 0.28 11.52 -12.19
C ARG A 167 1.51 12.21 -11.62
N ASP A 168 2.64 11.99 -12.25
CA ASP A 168 3.83 12.81 -12.00
C ASP A 168 3.80 14.13 -12.78
N ALA A 169 4.87 14.91 -12.66
CA ALA A 169 4.98 16.20 -13.33
C ALA A 169 5.09 16.08 -14.86
N ASP A 170 5.53 14.93 -15.38
CA ASP A 170 5.65 14.66 -16.82
C ASP A 170 4.33 14.10 -17.40
N GLY A 171 3.30 13.95 -16.56
CA GLY A 171 1.99 13.44 -16.95
C GLY A 171 1.86 11.93 -16.92
N SER A 172 2.90 11.19 -16.55
CA SER A 172 2.86 9.74 -16.41
C SER A 172 2.06 9.34 -15.17
N VAL A 173 1.26 8.28 -15.30
CA VAL A 173 0.46 7.76 -14.18
C VAL A 173 1.34 6.97 -13.24
N VAL A 174 1.30 7.31 -11.94
CA VAL A 174 2.11 6.66 -10.90
C VAL A 174 1.33 5.57 -10.16
N GLY A 175 0.07 5.83 -9.86
CA GLY A 175 -0.80 4.92 -9.12
C GLY A 175 -1.92 5.64 -8.40
N GLY A 176 -2.59 4.95 -7.49
CA GLY A 176 -3.64 5.54 -6.65
C GLY A 176 -3.09 6.23 -5.40
N THR A 177 -3.97 6.91 -4.66
CA THR A 177 -3.62 7.56 -3.39
C THR A 177 -3.11 6.54 -2.36
N MET A 178 -3.59 5.30 -2.40
CA MET A 178 -3.20 4.20 -1.50
C MET A 178 -2.97 2.86 -2.21
N SER A 179 -2.94 2.84 -3.55
CA SER A 179 -2.90 1.62 -4.35
C SER A 179 -1.93 1.70 -5.53
N ASN A 180 -1.48 0.55 -6.02
CA ASN A 180 -0.77 0.43 -7.29
C ASN A 180 -1.77 0.18 -8.41
N LEU A 181 -1.47 0.72 -9.60
CA LEU A 181 -2.28 0.57 -10.82
C LEU A 181 -1.71 -0.52 -11.71
N PHE A 182 -2.61 -1.27 -12.33
CA PHE A 182 -2.33 -2.18 -13.42
C PHE A 182 -3.26 -1.91 -14.61
N VAL A 183 -2.71 -2.07 -15.80
CA VAL A 183 -3.38 -1.93 -17.09
C VAL A 183 -3.22 -3.24 -17.83
N VAL A 184 -4.32 -3.83 -18.29
CA VAL A 184 -4.30 -4.93 -19.25
C VAL A 184 -4.52 -4.34 -20.64
N ARG A 185 -3.63 -4.63 -21.56
CA ARG A 185 -3.71 -4.17 -22.94
C ARG A 185 -2.97 -5.12 -23.87
N ASP A 186 -3.61 -5.43 -25.00
CA ASP A 186 -3.04 -6.29 -26.03
C ASP A 186 -2.45 -7.61 -25.49
N GLY A 187 -3.14 -8.24 -24.53
CA GLY A 187 -2.71 -9.48 -23.90
C GLY A 187 -1.52 -9.34 -22.96
N ALA A 188 -1.12 -8.16 -22.54
CA ALA A 188 -0.04 -7.90 -21.60
C ALA A 188 -0.54 -7.16 -20.35
N LEU A 189 0.12 -7.40 -19.23
CA LEU A 189 -0.08 -6.70 -17.96
C LEU A 189 0.98 -5.60 -17.80
N LEU A 190 0.55 -4.36 -17.78
CA LEU A 190 1.41 -3.19 -17.63
C LEU A 190 1.21 -2.57 -16.25
N THR A 191 2.27 -2.03 -15.67
CA THR A 191 2.20 -1.28 -14.40
C THR A 191 3.22 -0.14 -14.43
N PRO A 192 2.95 1.00 -13.76
CA PRO A 192 3.89 2.11 -13.70
C PRO A 192 5.26 1.69 -13.18
N GLY A 193 6.32 2.11 -13.86
CA GLY A 193 7.69 2.01 -13.37
C GLY A 193 7.91 3.02 -12.23
N LEU A 194 8.32 2.54 -11.07
CA LEU A 194 8.45 3.36 -9.86
C LEU A 194 9.90 3.82 -9.63
N ARG A 195 10.52 4.39 -10.68
CA ARG A 195 11.92 4.84 -10.61
C ARG A 195 12.10 6.24 -10.05
N HIS A 196 11.06 7.05 -10.16
CA HIS A 196 11.14 8.48 -9.80
C HIS A 196 10.25 8.82 -8.61
N CYS A 197 9.17 8.12 -8.41
CA CYS A 197 8.25 8.30 -7.28
C CYS A 197 7.35 7.06 -7.14
N GLY A 198 6.42 7.09 -6.16
CA GLY A 198 5.50 5.98 -5.93
C GLY A 198 5.93 5.05 -4.80
N VAL A 199 5.11 4.03 -4.54
CA VAL A 199 5.36 2.99 -3.54
C VAL A 199 5.34 1.63 -4.19
N ALA A 200 6.43 0.86 -4.08
CA ALA A 200 6.49 -0.53 -4.53
C ALA A 200 5.69 -1.43 -3.58
N GLY A 201 4.43 -1.66 -3.93
CA GLY A 201 3.49 -2.43 -3.11
C GLY A 201 3.90 -3.90 -2.97
N THR A 202 3.72 -4.49 -1.78
CA THR A 202 3.92 -5.93 -1.57
C THR A 202 2.95 -6.74 -2.43
N LEU A 203 1.67 -6.34 -2.47
CA LEU A 203 0.71 -6.98 -3.35
C LEU A 203 1.00 -6.73 -4.84
N ARG A 204 1.55 -5.56 -5.22
CA ARG A 204 2.00 -5.32 -6.60
C ARG A 204 3.01 -6.38 -7.04
N ALA A 205 4.01 -6.66 -6.22
CA ALA A 205 5.02 -7.69 -6.52
C ALA A 205 4.40 -9.08 -6.67
N ARG A 206 3.44 -9.45 -5.79
CA ARG A 206 2.72 -10.73 -5.88
C ARG A 206 1.88 -10.83 -7.15
N VAL A 207 1.18 -9.76 -7.53
CA VAL A 207 0.39 -9.71 -8.77
C VAL A 207 1.28 -9.91 -9.99
N MET A 208 2.42 -9.24 -10.05
CA MET A 208 3.39 -9.42 -11.15
C MET A 208 3.90 -10.86 -11.22
N ALA A 209 4.27 -11.45 -10.09
CA ALA A 209 4.73 -12.83 -10.02
C ALA A 209 3.64 -13.83 -10.45
N ALA A 210 2.40 -13.65 -9.97
CA ALA A 210 1.26 -14.49 -10.35
C ALA A 210 0.94 -14.40 -11.84
N ALA A 211 0.96 -13.19 -12.41
CA ALA A 211 0.76 -12.98 -13.84
C ALA A 211 1.85 -13.66 -14.68
N THR A 212 3.12 -13.54 -14.28
CA THR A 212 4.24 -14.21 -14.95
C THR A 212 4.11 -15.74 -14.87
N ALA A 213 3.72 -16.26 -13.72
CA ALA A 213 3.50 -17.72 -13.54
C ALA A 213 2.37 -18.27 -14.42
N GLN A 214 1.37 -17.42 -14.76
CA GLN A 214 0.29 -17.75 -15.69
C GLN A 214 0.67 -17.51 -17.17
N GLY A 215 1.93 -17.18 -17.48
CA GLY A 215 2.40 -16.92 -18.84
C GLY A 215 1.98 -15.57 -19.41
N LEU A 216 1.41 -14.67 -18.61
CA LEU A 216 1.03 -13.34 -19.05
C LEU A 216 2.29 -12.45 -19.11
N PRO A 217 2.59 -11.79 -20.25
CA PRO A 217 3.67 -10.82 -20.34
C PRO A 217 3.47 -9.67 -19.35
N VAL A 218 4.45 -9.41 -18.48
CA VAL A 218 4.40 -8.34 -17.48
C VAL A 218 5.46 -7.29 -17.79
N ARG A 219 5.08 -6.00 -17.83
CA ARG A 219 5.99 -4.90 -18.12
C ARG A 219 5.83 -3.75 -17.12
N GLU A 220 6.94 -3.33 -16.55
CA GLU A 220 7.03 -2.05 -15.84
C GLU A 220 7.42 -0.95 -16.84
N THR A 221 6.54 0.02 -17.05
CA THR A 221 6.73 1.05 -18.05
C THR A 221 6.12 2.39 -17.62
N ALA A 222 6.49 3.48 -18.29
CA ALA A 222 5.72 4.72 -18.19
C ALA A 222 4.34 4.51 -18.80
N LEU A 223 3.30 4.92 -18.09
CA LEU A 223 1.91 4.85 -18.55
C LEU A 223 1.35 6.26 -18.67
N SER A 224 0.86 6.60 -19.84
CA SER A 224 0.13 7.84 -20.06
C SER A 224 -1.34 7.71 -19.63
N VAL A 225 -2.03 8.84 -19.56
CA VAL A 225 -3.50 8.87 -19.42
C VAL A 225 -4.18 8.08 -20.53
N MET A 226 -3.67 8.18 -21.77
CA MET A 226 -4.24 7.49 -22.92
C MET A 226 -4.07 5.97 -22.83
N ASP A 227 -2.94 5.48 -22.31
CA ASP A 227 -2.76 4.03 -22.07
C ASP A 227 -3.82 3.50 -21.10
N CYS A 228 -4.15 4.28 -20.07
CA CYS A 228 -5.22 3.92 -19.15
C CYS A 228 -6.60 3.97 -19.80
N LEU A 229 -6.88 4.99 -20.61
CA LEU A 229 -8.20 5.15 -21.25
C LEU A 229 -8.44 4.15 -22.40
N GLN A 230 -7.38 3.62 -23.01
CA GLN A 230 -7.43 2.62 -24.07
C GLN A 230 -7.23 1.18 -23.57
N ALA A 231 -7.15 1.00 -22.24
CA ALA A 231 -6.99 -0.31 -21.65
C ALA A 231 -8.20 -1.24 -21.93
N ASP A 232 -7.92 -2.53 -22.05
CA ASP A 232 -8.93 -3.58 -22.06
C ASP A 232 -9.50 -3.78 -20.65
N GLU A 233 -8.62 -3.80 -19.64
CA GLU A 233 -8.97 -3.89 -18.23
C GLU A 233 -8.08 -2.95 -17.40
N LEU A 234 -8.65 -2.40 -16.34
CA LEU A 234 -7.91 -1.65 -15.31
C LEU A 234 -8.21 -2.22 -13.94
N PHE A 235 -7.22 -2.29 -13.09
CA PHE A 235 -7.43 -2.56 -11.69
C PHE A 235 -6.38 -1.90 -10.79
N VAL A 236 -6.74 -1.73 -9.54
CA VAL A 236 -5.82 -1.28 -8.49
C VAL A 236 -5.65 -2.34 -7.44
N CYS A 237 -4.50 -2.32 -6.74
CA CYS A 237 -4.27 -3.25 -5.65
C CYS A 237 -3.53 -2.62 -4.48
N ASN A 238 -3.78 -3.11 -3.27
CA ASN A 238 -2.94 -2.91 -2.09
C ASN A 238 -3.07 -4.09 -1.12
N ALA A 239 -2.15 -4.18 -0.16
CA ALA A 239 -2.05 -5.33 0.75
C ALA A 239 -3.27 -5.54 1.65
N VAL A 240 -4.11 -4.52 1.86
CA VAL A 240 -5.29 -4.59 2.74
C VAL A 240 -6.57 -4.85 1.97
N ARG A 241 -6.72 -4.22 0.80
CA ARG A 241 -7.94 -4.31 -0.01
C ARG A 241 -7.85 -5.31 -1.17
N GLY A 242 -6.72 -5.98 -1.35
CA GLY A 242 -6.56 -6.91 -2.47
C GLY A 242 -6.61 -6.24 -3.84
N ILE A 243 -7.09 -6.96 -4.84
CA ILE A 243 -7.26 -6.52 -6.22
C ILE A 243 -8.70 -6.05 -6.42
N ARG A 244 -8.88 -4.80 -6.87
CA ARG A 244 -10.19 -4.22 -7.20
C ARG A 244 -10.20 -3.75 -8.65
N PRO A 245 -11.08 -4.30 -9.50
CA PRO A 245 -11.26 -3.81 -10.86
C PRO A 245 -11.69 -2.34 -10.84
N ILE A 246 -11.29 -1.59 -11.86
CA ILE A 246 -11.82 -0.24 -12.09
C ILE A 246 -12.94 -0.36 -13.12
N ARG A 247 -14.18 -0.12 -12.71
CA ARG A 247 -15.33 -0.10 -13.61
C ARG A 247 -15.56 1.25 -14.29
N GLN A 248 -15.00 2.32 -13.73
CA GLN A 248 -15.14 3.67 -14.28
C GLN A 248 -13.95 4.55 -13.88
N LEU A 249 -13.37 5.25 -14.85
CA LEU A 249 -12.32 6.25 -14.67
C LEU A 249 -12.72 7.53 -15.41
N GLY A 250 -13.15 8.55 -14.67
CA GLY A 250 -13.79 9.72 -15.25
C GLY A 250 -15.06 9.33 -16.04
N ALA A 251 -15.14 9.68 -17.32
CA ALA A 251 -16.26 9.32 -18.19
C ALA A 251 -16.13 7.92 -18.84
N ARG A 252 -14.96 7.28 -18.77
CA ARG A 252 -14.70 5.98 -19.40
C ARG A 252 -15.14 4.83 -18.50
N SER A 253 -15.92 3.89 -19.05
CA SER A 253 -16.33 2.66 -18.37
C SER A 253 -15.49 1.48 -18.86
N PHE A 254 -15.24 0.51 -17.95
CA PHE A 254 -14.50 -0.72 -18.18
C PHE A 254 -15.27 -1.91 -17.64
N ALA A 255 -15.11 -3.07 -18.28
CA ALA A 255 -15.57 -4.33 -17.71
C ALA A 255 -14.50 -4.89 -16.76
N ALA A 256 -14.94 -5.62 -15.75
CA ALA A 256 -14.03 -6.45 -14.96
C ALA A 256 -13.69 -7.69 -15.81
N GLY A 257 -12.52 -7.66 -16.45
CA GLY A 257 -12.14 -8.64 -17.46
C GLY A 257 -11.55 -9.93 -16.91
N LEU A 258 -11.17 -10.83 -17.82
CA LEU A 258 -10.73 -12.18 -17.50
C LEU A 258 -9.38 -12.22 -16.78
N VAL A 259 -8.46 -11.33 -17.14
CA VAL A 259 -7.12 -11.25 -16.53
C VAL A 259 -7.25 -10.82 -15.07
N THR A 260 -7.99 -9.74 -14.81
CA THR A 260 -8.24 -9.27 -13.43
C THR A 260 -8.88 -10.38 -12.59
N ARG A 261 -9.86 -11.10 -13.16
CA ARG A 261 -10.52 -12.22 -12.47
C ARG A 261 -9.59 -13.38 -12.17
N ALA A 262 -8.73 -13.76 -13.12
CA ALA A 262 -7.74 -14.81 -12.91
C ALA A 262 -6.77 -14.44 -11.78
N LEU A 263 -6.28 -13.19 -11.77
CA LEU A 263 -5.40 -12.71 -10.73
C LEU A 263 -6.09 -12.58 -9.36
N GLN A 264 -7.39 -12.20 -9.33
CA GLN A 264 -8.17 -12.21 -8.09
C GLN A 264 -8.30 -13.62 -7.50
N ARG A 265 -8.54 -14.66 -8.34
CA ARG A 265 -8.61 -16.05 -7.87
C ARG A 265 -7.26 -16.54 -7.33
N GLU A 266 -6.16 -16.24 -8.03
CA GLU A 266 -4.81 -16.65 -7.65
C GLU A 266 -4.34 -15.99 -6.34
N ILE A 267 -4.54 -14.69 -6.22
CA ILE A 267 -4.13 -13.93 -5.03
C ILE A 267 -5.05 -14.21 -3.84
N GLY A 268 -6.30 -14.54 -4.12
CA GLY A 268 -7.37 -14.66 -3.13
C GLY A 268 -7.95 -13.31 -2.70
N PRO A 269 -9.14 -13.32 -2.10
CA PRO A 269 -9.70 -12.14 -1.47
C PRO A 269 -8.86 -11.75 -0.25
N PRO A 270 -8.88 -10.47 0.16
CA PRO A 270 -8.20 -10.04 1.39
C PRO A 270 -8.75 -10.76 2.64
N TRP A 271 -10.03 -11.17 2.61
CA TRP A 271 -10.68 -11.99 3.65
C TRP A 271 -11.52 -13.08 3.01
N PRO A 272 -11.67 -14.24 3.65
CA PRO A 272 -12.76 -15.14 3.31
C PRO A 272 -14.07 -14.42 3.65
N ALA A 273 -14.97 -14.31 2.68
CA ALA A 273 -16.30 -13.76 2.92
C ALA A 273 -16.99 -14.58 4.02
N PRO A 274 -17.59 -13.96 5.04
CA PRO A 274 -18.34 -14.70 6.03
C PRO A 274 -19.49 -15.45 5.33
N GLY A 275 -19.46 -16.79 5.36
CA GLY A 275 -20.58 -17.66 4.98
C GLY A 275 -20.69 -18.08 3.51
N HIS A 276 -19.70 -17.90 2.66
CA HIS A 276 -19.72 -18.43 1.28
C HIS A 276 -18.62 -19.46 1.07
N GLY A 277 -18.98 -20.72 1.25
CA GLY A 277 -18.28 -21.83 0.59
C GLY A 277 -18.50 -21.70 -0.91
N ALA A 278 -17.40 -21.76 -1.66
CA ALA A 278 -17.28 -21.98 -3.09
C ALA A 278 -18.07 -21.03 -4.03
N GLY A 279 -17.35 -20.33 -4.87
CA GLY A 279 -17.87 -19.75 -6.09
C GLY A 279 -17.45 -18.29 -6.34
N TRP A 280 -16.22 -18.06 -6.72
CA TRP A 280 -15.79 -16.88 -7.48
C TRP A 280 -15.63 -17.25 -8.95
#